data_e958e4b492e43b12e0d816dba73274fe
#
_entry.id   e958e4b492e43b12e0d816dba73274fe
#
_cell.length_a   1.000
_cell.length_b   1.000
_cell.length_c   1.000
_cell.angle_alpha   90.00
_cell.angle_beta   90.00
_cell.angle_gamma   90.00
#
_symmetry.space_group_name_H-M   'P 1'
#
loop_
_entity.id
_entity.type
_entity.pdbx_description
1 polymer ?
#
loop_
_entity_poly.entity_id
_entity_poly.type
_entity_poly.pdbx_seq_one_letter_code
_entity_poly.pdbx_strand_id
1 'polypeptide(L)'
;MRRWLILLLLAMTGAPASAQTLIVSPGAQSRSVTVYRDPQRGEGSINARFPTGFALVTEQRRITLPPGDATIRFEGVADGMIAVSAAVTGLPGGVIQKNRDARLLSPASLTLGALGKPVRLRRTDPATGKVVEQDAIIRSTPDQALVIESADGVEALRCSGLPETLIHDSVPSDLSVTPTLSIDTQSDRATRADVTLTYLTTGFDWAADYVARIAPDGQTLDLFAWLTVANGNSVAFPDARLLAIAGRLNRTSDYDALGRAPDAPPLYLSCWPEPSYEGEDDEMAYGLAPPPPPPPPPPPPMMAAQEIMVTGRRVATQEELGDLKLYRVPMTVDLNPNGQKQVALLHQRAIAFTTLYTARLSAQGEASEGGPLTRTLRFTNRRESGAGVPLPSGGLSLFAMRGDESLLLAQARMRDQAIGDKVEIAAGQNPHLRYERSFDDKTQRYGLRLINSGTEPLFAEIIMQDDEANRLVGSRPRLVRRDGAWLWTVTVPAQGTAHLDYRLRTPR
;
A
#
# COMPACT_ATOMS: atom_id res chain seq x y z
N MET A 1 7.21 -93.63 2.74
CA MET A 1 7.84 -92.36 2.21
C MET A 1 6.89 -91.22 2.56
N ARG A 2 7.16 -90.51 3.67
CA ARG A 2 6.34 -89.36 4.14
C ARG A 2 6.99 -88.09 3.75
N ARG A 3 6.35 -87.29 2.85
CA ARG A 3 6.77 -85.92 2.49
C ARG A 3 6.18 -84.94 3.49
N TRP A 4 7.07 -84.29 4.23
CA TRP A 4 6.75 -83.12 5.08
C TRP A 4 6.72 -81.85 4.22
N LEU A 5 5.55 -81.18 4.10
CA LEU A 5 5.40 -79.86 3.56
C LEU A 5 5.59 -78.86 4.73
N ILE A 6 6.68 -78.14 4.73
CA ILE A 6 6.92 -76.94 5.60
C ILE A 6 6.26 -75.77 4.98
N LEU A 7 5.14 -75.27 5.56
CA LEU A 7 4.52 -74.02 5.23
C LEU A 7 5.35 -72.88 5.92
N LEU A 8 6.09 -72.11 5.14
CA LEU A 8 6.73 -70.88 5.60
C LEU A 8 5.68 -69.76 5.62
N LEU A 9 5.15 -69.43 6.80
CA LEU A 9 4.35 -68.19 7.02
C LEU A 9 5.28 -66.99 7.00
N LEU A 10 5.31 -66.25 5.90
CA LEU A 10 5.93 -64.91 5.82
C LEU A 10 5.02 -63.94 6.60
N ALA A 11 5.37 -63.66 7.85
CA ALA A 11 4.76 -62.56 8.59
C ALA A 11 5.27 -61.21 7.97
N MET A 12 4.48 -60.66 7.06
CA MET A 12 4.66 -59.26 6.66
C MET A 12 4.33 -58.37 7.89
N THR A 13 5.33 -57.98 8.64
CA THR A 13 5.23 -56.88 9.58
C THR A 13 5.14 -55.60 8.77
N GLY A 14 3.92 -55.19 8.42
CA GLY A 14 3.67 -53.84 7.91
C GLY A 14 4.12 -52.87 9.00
N ALA A 15 5.20 -52.10 8.73
CA ALA A 15 5.56 -51.00 9.58
C ALA A 15 4.36 -50.04 9.63
N PRO A 16 3.90 -49.61 10.81
CA PRO A 16 2.85 -48.63 10.88
C PRO A 16 3.31 -47.40 10.14
N ALA A 17 2.57 -46.97 9.13
CA ALA A 17 2.79 -45.65 8.53
C ALA A 17 2.62 -44.64 9.67
N SER A 18 3.72 -44.05 10.11
CA SER A 18 3.70 -43.04 11.14
C SER A 18 2.91 -41.85 10.58
N ALA A 19 1.68 -41.69 11.08
CA ALA A 19 0.86 -40.54 10.71
C ALA A 19 1.62 -39.27 11.16
N GLN A 20 1.94 -38.42 10.19
CA GLN A 20 2.62 -37.17 10.44
C GLN A 20 1.80 -36.30 11.40
N THR A 21 2.42 -35.87 12.51
CA THR A 21 1.71 -35.12 13.55
C THR A 21 1.55 -33.69 13.14
N LEU A 22 0.30 -33.19 13.00
CA LEU A 22 0.01 -31.80 12.74
C LEU A 22 0.07 -30.98 14.05
N ILE A 23 0.88 -29.91 14.04
CA ILE A 23 1.05 -28.99 15.16
C ILE A 23 0.63 -27.61 14.69
N VAL A 24 -0.39 -27.03 15.30
CA VAL A 24 -0.73 -25.62 15.09
C VAL A 24 0.20 -24.77 15.96
N SER A 25 0.96 -23.89 15.33
CA SER A 25 1.88 -23.01 16.03
C SER A 25 1.11 -21.99 16.88
N PRO A 26 1.43 -21.80 18.16
CA PRO A 26 0.89 -20.71 18.94
C PRO A 26 1.17 -19.35 18.29
N GLY A 27 0.41 -18.33 18.67
CA GLY A 27 0.63 -16.95 18.22
C GLY A 27 2.07 -16.48 18.50
N ALA A 28 2.54 -15.51 17.69
CA ALA A 28 3.89 -14.98 17.86
C ALA A 28 4.06 -14.27 19.21
N GLN A 29 5.17 -14.55 19.89
CA GLN A 29 5.57 -13.90 21.15
C GLN A 29 6.15 -12.51 20.92
N SER A 30 6.81 -12.32 19.79
CA SER A 30 7.28 -11.02 19.34
C SER A 30 7.21 -10.91 17.83
N ARG A 31 6.97 -9.68 17.33
CA ARG A 31 6.88 -9.37 15.90
C ARG A 31 7.73 -8.16 15.57
N SER A 32 8.35 -8.19 14.40
CA SER A 32 9.01 -7.05 13.78
C SER A 32 8.51 -6.92 12.35
N VAL A 33 8.07 -5.73 11.98
CA VAL A 33 7.61 -5.42 10.63
C VAL A 33 8.47 -4.29 10.08
N THR A 34 9.28 -4.60 9.07
CA THR A 34 10.10 -3.62 8.36
C THR A 34 9.44 -3.31 7.03
N VAL A 35 8.87 -2.11 6.89
CA VAL A 35 8.12 -1.70 5.72
C VAL A 35 9.02 -0.97 4.73
N TYR A 36 8.99 -1.39 3.49
CA TYR A 36 9.68 -0.78 2.36
C TYR A 36 8.67 -0.03 1.50
N ARG A 37 9.02 1.18 1.12
CA ARG A 37 8.19 2.01 0.24
C ARG A 37 8.12 1.39 -1.17
N ASP A 38 6.96 1.54 -1.82
CA ASP A 38 6.82 1.21 -3.24
C ASP A 38 7.85 2.01 -4.07
N PRO A 39 8.78 1.33 -4.75
CA PRO A 39 9.82 2.00 -5.54
C PRO A 39 9.28 2.70 -6.79
N GLN A 40 8.07 2.36 -7.24
CA GLN A 40 7.44 2.90 -8.45
C GLN A 40 6.51 4.08 -8.15
N ARG A 41 6.11 4.29 -6.88
CA ARG A 41 5.18 5.37 -6.51
C ARG A 41 5.75 6.77 -6.74
N GLY A 42 7.07 6.97 -6.72
CA GLY A 42 7.68 8.29 -6.83
C GLY A 42 7.26 9.23 -5.69
N GLU A 43 6.73 10.41 -6.05
CA GLU A 43 6.24 11.44 -5.10
C GLU A 43 4.74 11.26 -4.76
N GLY A 44 4.09 10.20 -5.24
CA GLY A 44 2.66 9.96 -5.04
C GLY A 44 2.31 9.65 -3.57
N SER A 45 1.03 9.88 -3.21
CA SER A 45 0.47 9.43 -1.93
C SER A 45 0.37 7.92 -1.89
N ILE A 46 0.39 7.32 -0.69
CA ILE A 46 0.07 5.90 -0.56
C ILE A 46 -1.41 5.65 -0.87
N ASN A 47 -1.66 4.53 -1.55
CA ASN A 47 -2.99 3.98 -1.64
C ASN A 47 -3.20 3.07 -0.44
N ALA A 48 -3.89 3.58 0.58
CA ALA A 48 -4.06 2.83 1.81
C ALA A 48 -4.96 1.59 1.69
N ARG A 49 -5.83 1.60 0.68
CA ARG A 49 -6.73 0.46 0.42
C ARG A 49 -6.00 -0.66 -0.34
N PHE A 50 -5.06 -0.30 -1.19
CA PHE A 50 -4.26 -1.23 -2.00
C PHE A 50 -2.78 -0.81 -1.96
N PRO A 51 -2.10 -1.07 -0.83
CA PRO A 51 -0.69 -0.73 -0.71
C PRO A 51 0.16 -1.58 -1.66
N THR A 52 1.03 -0.94 -2.43
CA THR A 52 1.86 -1.57 -3.47
C THR A 52 3.31 -1.80 -3.08
N GLY A 53 3.70 -1.37 -1.90
CA GLY A 53 4.99 -1.68 -1.31
C GLY A 53 5.03 -3.08 -0.67
N PHE A 54 6.04 -3.35 0.11
CA PHE A 54 6.23 -4.65 0.75
C PHE A 54 6.84 -4.52 2.14
N ALA A 55 6.79 -5.62 2.90
CA ALA A 55 7.41 -5.66 4.21
C ALA A 55 8.21 -6.95 4.43
N LEU A 56 9.23 -6.87 5.28
CA LEU A 56 9.87 -8.01 5.90
C LEU A 56 9.26 -8.21 7.28
N VAL A 57 8.60 -9.34 7.47
CA VAL A 57 7.99 -9.73 8.74
C VAL A 57 8.90 -10.76 9.41
N THR A 58 9.18 -10.56 10.68
CA THR A 58 9.91 -11.53 11.52
C THR A 58 9.11 -11.80 12.77
N GLU A 59 8.81 -13.06 13.04
CA GLU A 59 8.04 -13.52 14.19
C GLU A 59 8.82 -14.54 14.98
N GLN A 60 8.78 -14.42 16.30
CA GLN A 60 9.30 -15.45 17.22
C GLN A 60 8.12 -16.20 17.82
N ARG A 61 8.18 -17.51 17.72
CA ARG A 61 7.15 -18.42 18.24
C ARG A 61 7.78 -19.55 19.03
N ARG A 62 7.11 -20.00 20.08
CA ARG A 62 7.56 -21.14 20.87
C ARG A 62 6.70 -22.35 20.55
N ILE A 63 7.32 -23.43 20.06
CA ILE A 63 6.66 -24.62 19.56
C ILE A 63 7.12 -25.83 20.38
N THR A 64 6.19 -26.71 20.69
CA THR A 64 6.49 -28.01 21.29
C THR A 64 6.40 -29.08 20.20
N LEU A 65 7.52 -29.75 19.94
CA LEU A 65 7.64 -30.81 18.94
C LEU A 65 7.56 -32.17 19.61
N PRO A 66 6.79 -33.13 19.09
CA PRO A 66 6.87 -34.56 19.49
C PRO A 66 8.12 -35.17 18.85
N PRO A 67 8.51 -36.38 19.28
CA PRO A 67 9.45 -37.20 18.56
C PRO A 67 8.87 -37.66 17.22
N GLY A 68 9.71 -37.78 16.18
CA GLY A 68 9.33 -38.20 14.82
C GLY A 68 9.02 -37.03 13.88
N ASP A 69 8.30 -37.37 12.80
CA ASP A 69 7.90 -36.43 11.78
C ASP A 69 6.71 -35.57 12.21
N ALA A 70 6.79 -34.28 11.95
CA ALA A 70 5.75 -33.31 12.29
C ALA A 70 5.57 -32.26 11.22
N THR A 71 4.33 -31.85 10.96
CA THR A 71 3.97 -30.68 10.19
C THR A 71 3.60 -29.55 11.15
N ILE A 72 4.33 -28.43 11.08
CA ILE A 72 4.03 -27.22 11.85
C ILE A 72 3.22 -26.30 10.95
N ARG A 73 2.03 -25.90 11.38
CA ARG A 73 1.19 -24.90 10.71
C ARG A 73 1.34 -23.56 11.41
N PHE A 74 1.90 -22.57 10.72
CA PHE A 74 1.97 -21.19 11.17
C PHE A 74 0.73 -20.44 10.68
N GLU A 75 -0.23 -20.24 11.55
CA GLU A 75 -1.45 -19.50 11.26
C GLU A 75 -1.26 -17.99 11.45
N GLY A 76 -2.04 -17.18 10.69
CA GLY A 76 -2.02 -15.72 10.78
C GLY A 76 -0.80 -15.08 10.14
N VAL A 77 -0.20 -15.70 9.14
CA VAL A 77 0.80 -15.07 8.28
C VAL A 77 0.11 -14.07 7.32
N ALA A 78 0.85 -13.12 6.75
CA ALA A 78 0.27 -12.14 5.84
C ALA A 78 -0.33 -12.79 4.59
N ASP A 79 -1.45 -12.23 4.07
CA ASP A 79 -2.07 -12.67 2.81
C ASP A 79 -1.12 -12.58 1.63
N GLY A 80 -0.37 -11.47 1.56
CA GLY A 80 0.63 -11.21 0.53
C GLY A 80 1.97 -11.92 0.76
N MET A 81 2.04 -12.91 1.66
CA MET A 81 3.28 -13.62 1.96
C MET A 81 3.88 -14.27 0.73
N ILE A 82 5.17 -14.03 0.50
CA ILE A 82 5.95 -14.63 -0.57
C ILE A 82 6.63 -15.89 -0.03
N ALA A 83 6.01 -17.04 -0.26
CA ALA A 83 6.41 -18.31 0.36
C ALA A 83 7.87 -18.70 0.09
N VAL A 84 8.40 -18.37 -1.10
CA VAL A 84 9.79 -18.67 -1.47
C VAL A 84 10.79 -17.91 -0.59
N SER A 85 10.40 -16.73 -0.06
CA SER A 85 11.24 -15.91 0.83
C SER A 85 11.19 -16.37 2.29
N ALA A 86 10.27 -17.29 2.64
CA ALA A 86 10.11 -17.71 4.02
C ALA A 86 11.31 -18.53 4.50
N ALA A 87 11.91 -18.07 5.56
CA ALA A 87 12.99 -18.74 6.28
C ALA A 87 12.51 -19.05 7.71
N VAL A 88 12.70 -20.30 8.13
CA VAL A 88 12.41 -20.75 9.50
C VAL A 88 13.70 -21.27 10.12
N THR A 89 14.02 -20.75 11.29
CA THR A 89 15.22 -21.13 12.06
C THR A 89 14.82 -21.54 13.47
N GLY A 90 15.70 -22.28 14.15
CA GLY A 90 15.46 -22.75 15.52
C GLY A 90 14.77 -24.12 15.62
N LEU A 91 14.49 -24.79 14.50
CA LEU A 91 13.98 -26.16 14.49
C LEU A 91 15.14 -27.17 14.63
N PRO A 92 15.08 -28.17 15.53
CA PRO A 92 16.16 -29.13 15.75
C PRO A 92 16.53 -29.94 14.49
N GLY A 93 15.54 -30.40 13.73
CA GLY A 93 15.72 -31.15 12.48
C GLY A 93 15.73 -30.28 11.23
N GLY A 94 15.70 -28.94 11.39
CA GLY A 94 15.59 -28.01 10.26
C GLY A 94 14.23 -28.05 9.55
N VAL A 95 14.20 -27.57 8.33
CA VAL A 95 13.02 -27.54 7.43
C VAL A 95 13.23 -28.59 6.34
N ILE A 96 12.35 -29.56 6.23
CA ILE A 96 12.36 -30.58 5.19
C ILE A 96 11.59 -30.07 3.97
N GLN A 97 10.39 -29.57 4.19
CA GLN A 97 9.48 -29.06 3.17
C GLN A 97 8.69 -27.88 3.70
N LYS A 98 8.30 -26.97 2.83
CA LYS A 98 7.40 -25.86 3.17
C LYS A 98 6.31 -25.72 2.11
N ASN A 99 5.08 -25.52 2.58
CA ASN A 99 3.90 -25.33 1.74
C ASN A 99 3.16 -24.08 2.22
N ARG A 100 2.74 -23.26 1.28
CA ARG A 100 1.79 -22.18 1.54
C ARG A 100 0.39 -22.73 1.30
N ASP A 101 -0.34 -22.97 2.36
CA ASP A 101 -1.71 -23.43 2.30
C ASP A 101 -2.62 -22.21 2.13
N ALA A 102 -3.04 -21.98 0.90
CA ALA A 102 -3.92 -20.85 0.55
C ALA A 102 -5.42 -21.21 0.65
N ARG A 103 -5.75 -22.39 1.23
CA ARG A 103 -7.14 -22.86 1.33
C ARG A 103 -7.84 -22.20 2.51
N LEU A 104 -8.23 -20.95 2.32
CA LEU A 104 -9.01 -20.22 3.30
C LEU A 104 -10.44 -20.78 3.37
N LEU A 105 -11.01 -20.73 4.56
CA LEU A 105 -12.40 -21.11 4.80
C LEU A 105 -13.32 -20.14 4.04
N SER A 106 -14.03 -20.69 3.07
CA SER A 106 -15.06 -20.00 2.29
C SER A 106 -16.19 -20.99 1.98
N PRO A 107 -17.36 -20.55 1.57
CA PRO A 107 -18.42 -21.46 1.14
C PRO A 107 -17.95 -22.46 0.07
N ALA A 108 -17.17 -21.97 -0.91
CA ALA A 108 -16.63 -22.81 -1.98
C ALA A 108 -15.61 -23.82 -1.48
N SER A 109 -14.64 -23.41 -0.65
CA SER A 109 -13.62 -24.31 -0.10
C SER A 109 -14.20 -25.30 0.88
N LEU A 110 -15.22 -24.90 1.66
CA LEU A 110 -15.95 -25.78 2.56
C LEU A 110 -16.69 -26.90 1.80
N THR A 111 -17.39 -26.53 0.71
CA THR A 111 -18.07 -27.48 -0.18
C THR A 111 -17.08 -28.41 -0.87
N LEU A 112 -15.96 -27.87 -1.38
CA LEU A 112 -14.89 -28.67 -2.00
C LEU A 112 -14.25 -29.65 -1.02
N GLY A 113 -14.00 -29.21 0.22
CA GLY A 113 -13.47 -30.07 1.29
C GLY A 113 -14.43 -31.17 1.78
N ALA A 114 -15.71 -31.01 1.48
CA ALA A 114 -16.78 -31.97 1.79
C ALA A 114 -17.14 -32.88 0.60
N LEU A 115 -16.44 -32.78 -0.53
CA LEU A 115 -16.67 -33.64 -1.70
C LEU A 115 -16.55 -35.13 -1.31
N GLY A 116 -17.57 -35.89 -1.64
CA GLY A 116 -17.68 -37.32 -1.27
C GLY A 116 -17.98 -37.59 0.19
N LYS A 117 -18.16 -36.56 1.01
CA LYS A 117 -18.52 -36.68 2.44
C LYS A 117 -19.99 -36.38 2.67
N PRO A 118 -20.57 -36.92 3.77
CA PRO A 118 -21.93 -36.62 4.16
C PRO A 118 -22.07 -35.17 4.62
N VAL A 119 -23.18 -34.57 4.21
CA VAL A 119 -23.66 -33.24 4.62
C VAL A 119 -25.16 -33.30 4.86
N ARG A 120 -25.73 -32.38 5.63
CA ARG A 120 -27.18 -32.23 5.75
C ARG A 120 -27.67 -31.10 4.86
N LEU A 121 -28.63 -31.43 4.01
CA LEU A 121 -29.36 -30.46 3.21
C LEU A 121 -30.61 -30.01 3.96
N ARG A 122 -30.69 -28.72 4.23
CA ARG A 122 -31.85 -28.07 4.84
C ARG A 122 -32.61 -27.32 3.77
N ARG A 123 -33.90 -27.64 3.61
CA ARG A 123 -34.84 -26.92 2.75
C ARG A 123 -35.91 -26.27 3.60
N THR A 124 -36.19 -25.00 3.33
CA THR A 124 -37.23 -24.24 4.02
C THR A 124 -38.32 -23.89 3.02
N ASP A 125 -39.53 -24.28 3.26
CA ASP A 125 -40.69 -23.90 2.47
C ASP A 125 -41.02 -22.42 2.79
N PRO A 126 -40.92 -21.48 1.81
CA PRO A 126 -41.14 -20.08 2.07
C PRO A 126 -42.60 -19.71 2.37
N ALA A 127 -43.56 -20.52 1.92
CA ALA A 127 -44.97 -20.27 2.16
C ALA A 127 -45.43 -20.71 3.57
N THR A 128 -44.85 -21.80 4.08
CA THR A 128 -45.29 -22.40 5.35
C THR A 128 -44.23 -22.26 6.46
N GLY A 129 -42.98 -21.89 6.12
CA GLY A 129 -41.86 -21.89 7.05
C GLY A 129 -41.41 -23.27 7.48
N LYS A 130 -41.97 -24.35 6.91
CA LYS A 130 -41.60 -25.70 7.26
C LYS A 130 -40.18 -26.02 6.82
N VAL A 131 -39.41 -26.52 7.74
CA VAL A 131 -38.02 -26.97 7.53
C VAL A 131 -37.98 -28.48 7.36
N VAL A 132 -37.28 -28.93 6.30
CA VAL A 132 -36.99 -30.35 6.07
C VAL A 132 -35.48 -30.52 5.99
N GLU A 133 -34.92 -31.44 6.73
CA GLU A 133 -33.51 -31.81 6.68
C GLU A 133 -33.37 -33.24 6.19
N GLN A 134 -32.39 -33.48 5.31
CA GLN A 134 -32.06 -34.82 4.82
C GLN A 134 -30.54 -34.95 4.67
N ASP A 135 -30.05 -36.17 4.90
CA ASP A 135 -28.63 -36.48 4.67
C ASP A 135 -28.35 -36.59 3.17
N ALA A 136 -27.24 -36.05 2.73
CA ALA A 136 -26.80 -36.09 1.35
C ALA A 136 -25.27 -36.18 1.24
N ILE A 137 -24.77 -36.62 0.09
CA ILE A 137 -23.34 -36.65 -0.23
C ILE A 137 -23.09 -35.73 -1.40
N ILE A 138 -22.10 -34.84 -1.28
CA ILE A 138 -21.70 -33.93 -2.38
C ILE A 138 -20.94 -34.74 -3.44
N ARG A 139 -21.39 -34.69 -4.70
CA ARG A 139 -20.83 -35.46 -5.83
C ARG A 139 -20.15 -34.60 -6.90
N SER A 140 -20.34 -33.27 -6.92
CA SER A 140 -19.70 -32.37 -7.88
C SER A 140 -18.86 -31.29 -7.19
N THR A 141 -17.92 -30.70 -7.96
CA THR A 141 -17.13 -29.54 -7.54
C THR A 141 -17.96 -28.27 -7.57
N PRO A 142 -17.61 -27.22 -6.77
CA PRO A 142 -18.39 -25.99 -6.68
C PRO A 142 -18.30 -25.06 -7.90
N ASP A 143 -17.46 -25.38 -8.87
CA ASP A 143 -17.33 -24.68 -10.15
C ASP A 143 -18.40 -25.04 -11.18
N GLN A 144 -19.23 -26.05 -10.87
CA GLN A 144 -20.39 -26.47 -11.64
C GLN A 144 -21.62 -26.52 -10.74
N ALA A 145 -22.80 -26.80 -11.33
CA ALA A 145 -24.01 -27.01 -10.54
C ALA A 145 -23.75 -28.08 -9.49
N LEU A 146 -24.10 -27.80 -8.24
CA LEU A 146 -23.83 -28.71 -7.13
C LEU A 146 -24.71 -29.94 -7.26
N VAL A 147 -24.10 -31.09 -7.47
CA VAL A 147 -24.78 -32.39 -7.50
C VAL A 147 -24.67 -33.07 -6.13
N ILE A 148 -25.79 -33.46 -5.60
CA ILE A 148 -25.90 -34.24 -4.35
C ILE A 148 -26.55 -35.59 -4.59
N GLU A 149 -26.17 -36.54 -3.80
CA GLU A 149 -26.81 -37.85 -3.72
C GLU A 149 -27.43 -38.01 -2.35
N SER A 150 -28.73 -38.29 -2.31
CA SER A 150 -29.53 -38.54 -1.09
C SER A 150 -30.20 -39.90 -1.17
N ALA A 151 -30.98 -40.26 -0.15
CA ALA A 151 -31.77 -41.49 -0.14
C ALA A 151 -32.81 -41.52 -1.28
N ASP A 152 -33.25 -40.35 -1.76
CA ASP A 152 -34.25 -40.20 -2.82
C ASP A 152 -33.64 -40.24 -4.22
N GLY A 153 -32.29 -40.25 -4.34
CA GLY A 153 -31.57 -40.33 -5.59
C GLY A 153 -30.51 -39.21 -5.76
N VAL A 154 -30.08 -38.98 -7.00
CA VAL A 154 -29.11 -37.97 -7.36
C VAL A 154 -29.82 -36.74 -7.92
N GLU A 155 -29.58 -35.58 -7.34
CA GLU A 155 -30.17 -34.33 -7.77
C GLU A 155 -29.11 -33.24 -7.98
N ALA A 156 -29.32 -32.39 -9.00
CA ALA A 156 -28.62 -31.15 -9.12
C ALA A 156 -29.38 -30.10 -8.31
N LEU A 157 -28.71 -29.44 -7.36
CA LEU A 157 -29.30 -28.34 -6.62
C LEU A 157 -29.62 -27.21 -7.59
N ARG A 158 -30.89 -26.89 -7.73
CA ARG A 158 -31.40 -25.82 -8.58
C ARG A 158 -31.57 -24.56 -7.75
N CYS A 159 -31.50 -23.42 -8.37
CA CYS A 159 -32.07 -22.19 -7.81
C CYS A 159 -33.61 -22.30 -7.85
N SER A 160 -34.19 -23.11 -6.99
CA SER A 160 -35.65 -23.32 -6.92
C SER A 160 -36.41 -22.14 -6.34
N GLY A 161 -35.66 -21.05 -5.96
CA GLY A 161 -36.24 -19.95 -5.17
C GLY A 161 -36.48 -20.35 -3.71
N LEU A 162 -36.23 -21.61 -3.35
CA LEU A 162 -36.30 -22.08 -1.98
C LEU A 162 -34.95 -21.86 -1.32
N PRO A 163 -34.89 -21.34 -0.09
CA PRO A 163 -33.66 -21.23 0.65
C PRO A 163 -33.15 -22.64 1.02
N GLU A 164 -32.18 -23.10 0.24
CA GLU A 164 -31.47 -24.35 0.49
C GLU A 164 -30.14 -24.03 1.19
N THR A 165 -29.85 -24.77 2.24
CA THR A 165 -28.61 -24.58 3.02
C THR A 165 -27.92 -25.93 3.21
N LEU A 166 -26.63 -25.98 2.89
CA LEU A 166 -25.78 -27.11 3.24
C LEU A 166 -25.24 -26.94 4.66
N ILE A 167 -25.44 -27.90 5.49
CA ILE A 167 -24.93 -27.96 6.86
C ILE A 167 -23.82 -29.00 6.89
N HIS A 168 -22.63 -28.52 7.26
CA HIS A 168 -21.44 -29.37 7.43
C HIS A 168 -21.24 -29.66 8.90
N ASP A 169 -20.97 -30.93 9.29
CA ASP A 169 -20.78 -31.30 10.68
C ASP A 169 -19.50 -30.74 11.30
N SER A 170 -18.48 -30.45 10.45
CA SER A 170 -17.23 -29.86 10.89
C SER A 170 -16.54 -29.13 9.74
N VAL A 171 -15.65 -28.22 10.10
CA VAL A 171 -14.73 -27.63 9.13
C VAL A 171 -13.62 -28.64 8.84
N PRO A 172 -13.35 -28.95 7.56
CA PRO A 172 -12.21 -29.78 7.18
C PRO A 172 -10.90 -29.25 7.77
N SER A 173 -10.06 -30.14 8.29
CA SER A 173 -8.82 -29.78 8.99
C SER A 173 -7.76 -29.10 8.12
N ASP A 174 -7.91 -29.18 6.80
CA ASP A 174 -7.06 -28.53 5.81
C ASP A 174 -7.49 -27.10 5.48
N LEU A 175 -8.63 -26.64 6.00
CA LEU A 175 -9.09 -25.26 5.85
C LEU A 175 -8.72 -24.43 7.09
N SER A 176 -8.35 -23.18 6.85
CA SER A 176 -8.03 -22.21 7.91
C SER A 176 -8.81 -20.92 7.70
N VAL A 177 -9.16 -20.24 8.80
CA VAL A 177 -9.77 -18.90 8.77
C VAL A 177 -8.77 -17.79 8.43
N THR A 178 -7.49 -18.07 8.57
CA THR A 178 -6.40 -17.13 8.28
C THR A 178 -5.37 -17.77 7.36
N PRO A 179 -4.61 -17.00 6.57
CA PRO A 179 -3.53 -17.53 5.75
C PRO A 179 -2.53 -18.32 6.59
N THR A 180 -2.03 -19.43 6.04
CA THR A 180 -1.14 -20.36 6.75
C THR A 180 0.10 -20.68 5.92
N LEU A 181 1.20 -20.96 6.64
CA LEU A 181 2.40 -21.59 6.11
C LEU A 181 2.61 -22.91 6.87
N SER A 182 2.68 -24.03 6.15
CA SER A 182 2.98 -25.34 6.72
C SER A 182 4.43 -25.73 6.46
N ILE A 183 5.09 -26.29 7.46
CA ILE A 183 6.49 -26.71 7.41
C ILE A 183 6.61 -28.11 7.97
N ASP A 184 7.23 -28.98 7.17
CA ASP A 184 7.57 -30.33 7.61
C ASP A 184 8.96 -30.32 8.27
N THR A 185 9.05 -30.96 9.43
CA THR A 185 10.27 -31.08 10.22
C THR A 185 10.31 -32.42 10.93
N GLN A 186 11.47 -32.79 11.46
CA GLN A 186 11.66 -34.00 12.24
C GLN A 186 12.34 -33.66 13.57
N SER A 187 12.02 -34.39 14.63
CA SER A 187 12.68 -34.25 15.92
C SER A 187 12.94 -35.62 16.52
N ASP A 188 14.17 -35.86 16.99
CA ASP A 188 14.53 -37.16 17.62
C ASP A 188 13.85 -37.38 18.97
N ARG A 189 13.42 -36.31 19.63
CA ARG A 189 12.80 -36.33 20.97
C ARG A 189 11.78 -35.20 21.13
N ALA A 190 10.89 -35.37 22.08
CA ALA A 190 9.98 -34.29 22.48
C ALA A 190 10.82 -33.08 22.96
N THR A 191 10.62 -31.92 22.35
CA THR A 191 11.38 -30.73 22.67
C THR A 191 10.56 -29.46 22.51
N ARG A 192 10.94 -28.43 23.27
CA ARG A 192 10.45 -27.04 23.05
C ARG A 192 11.50 -26.28 22.27
N ALA A 193 11.08 -25.67 21.15
CA ALA A 193 11.93 -24.89 20.28
C ALA A 193 11.44 -23.43 20.21
N ASP A 194 12.36 -22.48 20.33
CA ASP A 194 12.12 -21.07 20.01
C ASP A 194 12.41 -20.90 18.51
N VAL A 195 11.37 -20.72 17.74
CA VAL A 195 11.40 -20.71 16.28
C VAL A 195 11.23 -19.29 15.78
N THR A 196 12.09 -18.87 14.86
CA THR A 196 11.98 -17.60 14.16
C THR A 196 11.53 -17.84 12.73
N LEU A 197 10.35 -17.31 12.39
CA LEU A 197 9.82 -17.24 11.03
C LEU A 197 10.08 -15.85 10.47
N THR A 198 10.78 -15.76 9.34
CA THR A 198 11.03 -14.50 8.61
C THR A 198 10.58 -14.65 7.16
N TYR A 199 9.82 -13.68 6.64
CA TYR A 199 9.31 -13.71 5.27
C TYR A 199 9.05 -12.32 4.72
N LEU A 200 9.12 -12.19 3.40
CA LEU A 200 8.65 -11.01 2.68
C LEU A 200 7.15 -11.13 2.40
N THR A 201 6.47 -10.01 2.42
CA THR A 201 5.04 -9.91 2.09
C THR A 201 4.77 -8.64 1.30
N THR A 202 3.85 -8.71 0.34
CA THR A 202 3.22 -7.56 -0.30
C THR A 202 2.09 -7.00 0.56
N GLY A 203 1.43 -5.94 0.11
CA GLY A 203 0.30 -5.35 0.82
C GLY A 203 0.70 -4.43 1.97
N PHE A 204 1.92 -3.94 2.01
CA PHE A 204 2.38 -2.88 2.89
C PHE A 204 2.90 -1.70 2.09
N ASP A 205 2.78 -0.51 2.63
CA ASP A 205 3.46 0.67 2.11
C ASP A 205 3.58 1.72 3.22
N TRP A 206 4.44 2.73 3.00
CA TRP A 206 4.57 3.84 3.92
C TRP A 206 4.92 5.15 3.21
N ALA A 207 4.51 6.27 3.79
CA ALA A 207 4.89 7.61 3.36
C ALA A 207 5.13 8.53 4.56
N ALA A 208 5.83 9.63 4.31
CA ALA A 208 5.82 10.76 5.22
C ALA A 208 4.65 11.69 4.88
N ASP A 209 3.95 12.18 5.89
CA ASP A 209 2.93 13.22 5.74
C ASP A 209 3.34 14.42 6.58
N TYR A 210 3.63 15.52 5.89
CA TYR A 210 4.17 16.73 6.49
C TYR A 210 3.09 17.75 6.82
N VAL A 211 3.25 18.39 7.96
CA VAL A 211 2.52 19.58 8.37
C VAL A 211 3.55 20.70 8.58
N ALA A 212 3.54 21.70 7.71
CA ALA A 212 4.36 22.88 7.82
C ALA A 212 3.51 24.05 8.32
N ARG A 213 3.96 24.76 9.37
CA ARG A 213 3.29 25.94 9.93
C ARG A 213 4.21 27.14 9.83
N ILE A 214 3.80 28.16 9.09
CA ILE A 214 4.52 29.43 9.04
C ILE A 214 4.28 30.15 10.37
N ALA A 215 5.37 30.58 10.99
CA ALA A 215 5.31 31.38 12.20
C ALA A 215 4.70 32.77 11.94
N PRO A 216 4.19 33.47 12.97
CA PRO A 216 3.59 34.82 12.81
C PRO A 216 4.54 35.87 12.22
N ASP A 217 5.85 35.69 12.37
CA ASP A 217 6.89 36.56 11.79
C ASP A 217 7.00 36.44 10.26
N GLY A 218 6.41 35.38 9.67
CA GLY A 218 6.47 35.11 8.23
C GLY A 218 7.86 34.74 7.69
N GLN A 219 8.86 34.48 8.56
CA GLN A 219 10.25 34.22 8.20
C GLN A 219 10.71 32.80 8.56
N THR A 220 10.01 32.17 9.51
CA THR A 220 10.31 30.81 9.96
C THR A 220 9.09 29.92 9.81
N LEU A 221 9.32 28.60 9.74
CA LEU A 221 8.28 27.59 9.78
C LEU A 221 8.66 26.42 10.70
N ASP A 222 7.66 25.82 11.30
CA ASP A 222 7.78 24.54 11.98
C ASP A 222 7.37 23.43 11.02
N LEU A 223 8.18 22.38 10.93
CA LEU A 223 7.93 21.22 10.08
C LEU A 223 7.78 19.98 10.93
N PHE A 224 6.58 19.45 10.96
CA PHE A 224 6.26 18.18 11.61
C PHE A 224 5.95 17.13 10.53
N ALA A 225 6.32 15.87 10.76
CA ALA A 225 5.95 14.77 9.87
C ALA A 225 5.43 13.56 10.64
N TRP A 226 4.42 12.94 10.06
CA TRP A 226 3.94 11.61 10.40
C TRP A 226 4.60 10.55 9.52
N LEU A 227 4.96 9.42 10.09
CA LEU A 227 5.17 8.17 9.39
C LEU A 227 3.81 7.47 9.27
N THR A 228 3.23 7.47 8.09
CA THR A 228 1.98 6.77 7.80
C THR A 228 2.31 5.42 7.18
N VAL A 229 1.90 4.35 7.83
CA VAL A 229 2.06 2.97 7.36
C VAL A 229 0.69 2.39 7.05
N ALA A 230 0.54 1.79 5.89
CA ALA A 230 -0.65 1.05 5.48
C ALA A 230 -0.38 -0.46 5.54
N ASN A 231 -1.36 -1.20 6.08
CA ASN A 231 -1.43 -2.66 6.03
C ASN A 231 -2.70 -3.04 5.28
N GLY A 232 -2.56 -3.54 4.06
CA GLY A 232 -3.66 -4.02 3.21
C GLY A 232 -3.94 -5.52 3.36
N ASN A 233 -3.24 -6.22 4.27
CA ASN A 233 -3.51 -7.62 4.56
C ASN A 233 -4.74 -7.75 5.47
N SER A 234 -5.42 -8.90 5.41
CA SER A 234 -6.55 -9.25 6.28
C SER A 234 -6.12 -9.59 7.71
N VAL A 235 -4.81 -9.70 7.96
CA VAL A 235 -4.22 -10.09 9.25
C VAL A 235 -3.69 -8.88 10.00
N ALA A 236 -3.91 -8.85 11.32
CA ALA A 236 -3.33 -7.86 12.22
C ALA A 236 -1.92 -8.27 12.67
N PHE A 237 -1.07 -7.25 12.90
CA PHE A 237 0.24 -7.42 13.54
C PHE A 237 0.27 -6.63 14.85
N PRO A 238 -0.28 -7.19 15.93
CA PRO A 238 -0.31 -6.52 17.24
C PRO A 238 1.08 -6.49 17.87
N ASP A 239 1.34 -5.44 18.66
CA ASP A 239 2.60 -5.23 19.40
C ASP A 239 3.86 -5.34 18.52
N ALA A 240 3.76 -4.94 17.26
CA ALA A 240 4.87 -5.05 16.32
C ALA A 240 5.93 -3.97 16.55
N ARG A 241 7.21 -4.35 16.51
CA ARG A 241 8.30 -3.41 16.35
C ARG A 241 8.31 -2.93 14.91
N LEU A 242 7.98 -1.65 14.69
CA LEU A 242 7.85 -1.07 13.37
C LEU A 242 9.14 -0.37 12.95
N LEU A 243 9.60 -0.72 11.75
CA LEU A 243 10.69 -0.08 11.05
C LEU A 243 10.21 0.34 9.66
N ALA A 244 10.70 1.48 9.16
CA ALA A 244 10.42 1.93 7.80
C ALA A 244 11.72 2.24 7.07
N ILE A 245 11.83 1.80 5.83
CA ILE A 245 13.03 1.98 5.01
C ILE A 245 12.71 2.96 3.87
N ALA A 246 13.46 4.07 3.82
CA ALA A 246 13.48 4.99 2.70
C ALA A 246 14.67 4.70 1.77
N GLY A 247 14.49 5.00 0.49
CA GLY A 247 15.43 4.71 -0.58
C GLY A 247 14.92 3.62 -1.51
N ARG A 248 15.66 3.35 -2.56
CA ARG A 248 15.31 2.30 -3.54
C ARG A 248 16.08 1.03 -3.23
N LEU A 249 15.35 -0.03 -2.90
CA LEU A 249 15.95 -1.36 -2.83
C LEU A 249 16.09 -1.92 -4.25
N ASN A 250 17.28 -2.44 -4.58
CA ASN A 250 17.47 -3.17 -5.84
C ASN A 250 16.77 -4.53 -5.73
N ARG A 251 15.74 -4.74 -6.54
CA ARG A 251 14.96 -5.99 -6.61
C ARG A 251 15.16 -6.58 -8.00
N THR A 252 15.55 -7.85 -8.04
CA THR A 252 15.78 -8.60 -9.29
C THR A 252 14.64 -9.55 -9.65
N SER A 253 13.64 -9.70 -8.77
CA SER A 253 12.53 -10.64 -8.92
C SER A 253 11.19 -9.91 -8.89
N ASP A 254 10.25 -10.36 -9.71
CA ASP A 254 8.85 -9.96 -9.66
C ASP A 254 8.14 -10.72 -8.53
N TYR A 255 8.26 -10.18 -7.31
CA TYR A 255 7.62 -10.78 -6.15
C TYR A 255 6.10 -10.60 -6.13
N ASP A 256 5.55 -9.66 -6.91
CA ASP A 256 4.11 -9.40 -6.91
C ASP A 256 3.35 -10.61 -7.50
N ALA A 257 3.90 -11.24 -8.53
CA ALA A 257 3.35 -12.48 -9.07
C ALA A 257 3.47 -13.66 -8.09
N LEU A 258 4.57 -13.74 -7.32
CA LEU A 258 4.81 -14.81 -6.34
C LEU A 258 4.05 -14.63 -5.03
N GLY A 259 3.64 -13.39 -4.71
CA GLY A 259 2.89 -13.05 -3.50
C GLY A 259 1.38 -13.27 -3.62
N ARG A 260 0.84 -13.44 -4.85
CA ARG A 260 -0.58 -13.69 -5.03
C ARG A 260 -0.96 -15.06 -4.48
N ALA A 261 -1.91 -15.08 -3.55
CA ALA A 261 -2.61 -16.30 -3.21
C ALA A 261 -3.38 -16.77 -4.45
N PRO A 262 -3.49 -18.07 -4.71
CA PRO A 262 -4.45 -18.56 -5.68
C PRO A 262 -5.83 -18.05 -5.30
N ASP A 263 -6.54 -17.45 -6.26
CA ASP A 263 -7.91 -17.02 -6.04
C ASP A 263 -8.76 -18.23 -5.62
N ALA A 264 -9.51 -18.10 -4.53
CA ALA A 264 -10.48 -19.11 -4.17
C ALA A 264 -11.51 -19.15 -5.32
N PRO A 265 -11.79 -20.34 -5.91
CA PRO A 265 -12.78 -20.41 -6.97
C PRO A 265 -14.12 -19.89 -6.42
N PRO A 266 -14.79 -18.96 -7.13
CA PRO A 266 -16.09 -18.51 -6.71
C PRO A 266 -17.09 -19.68 -6.74
N LEU A 267 -17.96 -19.75 -5.74
CA LEU A 267 -19.06 -20.70 -5.73
C LEU A 267 -20.16 -20.19 -6.66
N TYR A 268 -20.24 -20.70 -7.86
CA TYR A 268 -21.35 -20.47 -8.76
C TYR A 268 -22.39 -21.57 -8.55
N LEU A 269 -23.53 -21.23 -7.99
CA LEU A 269 -24.71 -22.06 -8.04
C LEU A 269 -25.45 -21.71 -9.34
N SER A 270 -25.16 -22.46 -10.42
CA SER A 270 -25.93 -22.31 -11.65
C SER A 270 -27.35 -22.81 -11.44
N CYS A 271 -28.34 -21.96 -11.65
CA CYS A 271 -29.72 -22.34 -11.68
C CYS A 271 -29.98 -23.13 -12.97
N TRP A 272 -30.50 -24.36 -12.86
CA TRP A 272 -30.91 -25.15 -14.02
C TRP A 272 -32.37 -25.57 -13.88
N PRO A 273 -33.23 -25.45 -14.94
CA PRO A 273 -32.86 -24.86 -16.23
C PRO A 273 -32.60 -23.36 -16.10
N GLU A 274 -31.68 -22.87 -16.95
CA GLU A 274 -31.58 -21.43 -17.11
C GLU A 274 -32.98 -20.89 -17.39
N PRO A 275 -33.39 -19.77 -16.76
CA PRO A 275 -34.64 -19.15 -17.13
C PRO A 275 -34.58 -18.87 -18.64
N SER A 276 -35.37 -19.61 -19.43
CA SER A 276 -35.55 -19.32 -20.85
C SER A 276 -36.23 -17.95 -20.89
N TYR A 277 -35.46 -16.91 -21.13
CA TYR A 277 -35.99 -15.69 -21.68
C TYR A 277 -36.40 -16.02 -23.12
N GLU A 278 -37.61 -16.59 -23.29
CA GLU A 278 -38.29 -16.49 -24.56
C GLU A 278 -38.51 -15.00 -24.76
N GLY A 279 -37.75 -14.45 -25.71
CA GLY A 279 -37.83 -13.06 -26.03
C GLY A 279 -39.24 -12.74 -26.55
N GLU A 280 -39.95 -11.98 -25.81
CA GLU A 280 -40.85 -10.99 -26.40
C GLU A 280 -40.02 -9.72 -26.53
N ASP A 281 -39.86 -9.27 -27.76
CA ASP A 281 -39.38 -7.95 -28.13
C ASP A 281 -40.31 -6.90 -27.48
N ASP A 282 -40.08 -6.59 -26.22
CA ASP A 282 -40.63 -5.41 -25.59
C ASP A 282 -39.55 -4.32 -25.57
N GLU A 283 -39.69 -3.47 -26.61
CA GLU A 283 -39.10 -2.15 -26.61
C GLU A 283 -39.29 -1.48 -25.24
N MET A 284 -38.13 -1.11 -24.66
CA MET A 284 -38.04 -0.04 -23.67
C MET A 284 -38.91 -0.16 -22.41
N ALA A 285 -38.61 -1.09 -21.55
CA ALA A 285 -38.74 -0.81 -20.13
C ALA A 285 -37.56 0.07 -19.69
N TYR A 286 -37.76 1.37 -19.68
CA TYR A 286 -36.95 2.27 -18.87
C TYR A 286 -37.09 1.80 -17.42
N GLY A 287 -36.24 0.87 -17.00
CA GLY A 287 -36.10 0.53 -15.61
C GLY A 287 -35.77 1.81 -14.87
N LEU A 288 -36.59 2.17 -13.93
CA LEU A 288 -36.33 3.21 -12.96
C LEU A 288 -34.91 2.96 -12.44
N ALA A 289 -34.00 3.88 -12.74
CA ALA A 289 -32.63 3.82 -12.20
C ALA A 289 -32.75 3.59 -10.69
N PRO A 290 -31.96 2.71 -10.12
CA PRO A 290 -31.95 2.54 -8.67
C PRO A 290 -31.77 3.92 -8.03
N PRO A 291 -32.47 4.22 -6.92
CA PRO A 291 -32.34 5.51 -6.26
C PRO A 291 -30.84 5.81 -6.08
N PRO A 292 -30.40 7.05 -6.33
CA PRO A 292 -28.99 7.41 -6.14
C PRO A 292 -28.56 6.99 -4.74
N PRO A 293 -27.35 6.47 -4.59
CA PRO A 293 -26.83 6.13 -3.26
C PRO A 293 -26.96 7.36 -2.36
N PRO A 294 -27.29 7.18 -1.07
CA PRO A 294 -27.37 8.31 -0.14
C PRO A 294 -26.06 9.11 -0.23
N PRO A 295 -26.12 10.44 -0.14
CA PRO A 295 -24.92 11.27 -0.18
C PRO A 295 -23.93 10.74 0.87
N PRO A 296 -22.62 10.72 0.57
CA PRO A 296 -21.63 10.31 1.54
C PRO A 296 -21.83 11.14 2.81
N PRO A 297 -21.66 10.54 3.99
CA PRO A 297 -21.73 11.29 5.24
C PRO A 297 -20.78 12.48 5.14
N PRO A 298 -21.16 13.66 5.69
CA PRO A 298 -20.28 14.81 5.68
C PRO A 298 -18.92 14.39 6.27
N PRO A 299 -17.80 14.84 5.69
CA PRO A 299 -16.48 14.55 6.26
C PRO A 299 -16.54 14.89 7.76
N PRO A 300 -15.95 14.06 8.63
CA PRO A 300 -15.89 14.37 10.05
C PRO A 300 -15.33 15.78 10.18
N PRO A 301 -15.86 16.61 11.10
CA PRO A 301 -15.35 17.96 11.30
C PRO A 301 -13.84 17.85 11.46
N MET A 302 -13.10 18.57 10.62
CA MET A 302 -11.65 18.69 10.79
C MET A 302 -11.47 19.18 12.21
N MET A 303 -11.01 18.31 13.10
CA MET A 303 -10.67 18.69 14.46
C MET A 303 -9.72 19.87 14.32
N ALA A 304 -10.11 21.01 14.86
CA ALA A 304 -9.25 22.17 14.99
C ALA A 304 -7.90 21.64 15.48
N ALA A 305 -6.83 22.02 14.80
CA ALA A 305 -5.49 21.50 15.05
C ALA A 305 -5.13 21.81 16.51
N GLN A 306 -5.52 20.90 17.40
CA GLN A 306 -5.05 20.92 18.77
C GLN A 306 -3.53 20.84 18.70
N GLU A 307 -2.89 21.65 19.50
CA GLU A 307 -1.45 21.71 19.61
C GLU A 307 -0.90 20.29 19.76
N ILE A 308 -0.27 19.76 18.68
CA ILE A 308 0.32 18.42 18.71
C ILE A 308 1.57 18.54 19.56
N MET A 309 1.41 18.40 20.87
CA MET A 309 2.55 18.26 21.79
C MET A 309 3.15 16.87 21.63
N VAL A 310 4.07 16.72 20.67
CA VAL A 310 4.91 15.54 20.57
C VAL A 310 6.04 15.69 21.58
N THR A 311 5.95 14.97 22.68
CA THR A 311 7.06 14.87 23.62
C THR A 311 8.22 14.12 22.92
N GLY A 312 9.40 14.73 22.84
CA GLY A 312 10.54 14.29 22.02
C GLY A 312 11.06 12.85 22.24
N ARG A 313 10.50 12.09 23.18
CA ARG A 313 10.83 10.66 23.41
C ARG A 313 10.05 9.66 22.54
N ARG A 314 9.07 10.10 21.76
CA ARG A 314 8.17 9.23 20.94
C ARG A 314 8.30 9.46 19.44
N VAL A 315 9.37 10.11 19.01
CA VAL A 315 9.68 10.34 17.59
C VAL A 315 10.54 9.20 17.09
N ALA A 316 10.34 8.78 15.84
CA ALA A 316 11.15 7.73 15.21
C ALA A 316 12.63 8.14 15.18
N THR A 317 13.52 7.20 15.48
CA THR A 317 14.97 7.41 15.34
C THR A 317 15.41 7.01 13.95
N GLN A 318 16.28 7.82 13.35
CA GLN A 318 16.87 7.55 12.05
C GLN A 318 18.25 6.92 12.19
N GLU A 319 18.49 5.88 11.40
CA GLU A 319 19.76 5.16 11.31
C GLU A 319 20.18 5.04 9.83
N GLU A 320 21.48 4.96 9.56
CA GLU A 320 21.97 4.70 8.21
C GLU A 320 22.04 3.19 7.96
N LEU A 321 21.59 2.77 6.77
CA LEU A 321 21.65 1.38 6.32
C LEU A 321 22.21 1.36 4.89
N GLY A 322 23.52 1.55 4.75
CA GLY A 322 24.15 1.78 3.45
C GLY A 322 23.56 3.02 2.78
N ASP A 323 23.09 2.88 1.54
CA ASP A 323 22.44 3.97 0.79
C ASP A 323 20.96 4.20 1.20
N LEU A 324 20.44 3.37 2.10
CA LEU A 324 19.08 3.44 2.61
C LEU A 324 19.03 4.18 3.94
N LYS A 325 17.85 4.69 4.30
CA LYS A 325 17.60 5.29 5.61
C LYS A 325 16.57 4.45 6.35
N LEU A 326 16.94 4.01 7.55
CA LEU A 326 16.08 3.26 8.44
C LEU A 326 15.47 4.20 9.49
N TYR A 327 14.15 4.17 9.60
CA TYR A 327 13.39 4.85 10.64
C TYR A 327 12.85 3.80 11.61
N ARG A 328 13.29 3.86 12.86
CA ARG A 328 12.88 2.95 13.93
C ARG A 328 11.87 3.64 14.82
N VAL A 329 10.67 3.08 14.92
CA VAL A 329 9.64 3.54 15.86
C VAL A 329 10.02 3.09 17.27
N PRO A 330 10.10 4.01 18.27
CA PRO A 330 10.64 3.70 19.60
C PRO A 330 9.69 2.92 20.50
N MET A 331 8.49 2.59 20.02
CA MET A 331 7.48 1.80 20.72
C MET A 331 6.91 0.72 19.82
N THR A 332 6.30 -0.31 20.39
CA THR A 332 5.49 -1.26 19.63
C THR A 332 4.19 -0.60 19.18
N VAL A 333 3.67 -1.06 18.05
CA VAL A 333 2.44 -0.54 17.45
C VAL A 333 1.56 -1.69 16.96
N ASP A 334 0.25 -1.45 16.94
CA ASP A 334 -0.69 -2.37 16.31
C ASP A 334 -0.90 -1.93 14.85
N LEU A 335 -0.62 -2.84 13.93
CA LEU A 335 -0.91 -2.67 12.51
C LEU A 335 -2.19 -3.47 12.20
N ASN A 336 -3.32 -2.78 12.23
CA ASN A 336 -4.64 -3.39 12.01
C ASN A 336 -4.81 -3.83 10.55
N PRO A 337 -5.62 -4.87 10.29
CA PRO A 337 -5.94 -5.30 8.94
C PRO A 337 -6.66 -4.20 8.16
N ASN A 338 -6.34 -4.07 6.88
CA ASN A 338 -6.90 -3.05 5.98
C ASN A 338 -6.90 -1.64 6.58
N GLY A 339 -5.85 -1.32 7.32
CA GLY A 339 -5.77 -0.12 8.16
C GLY A 339 -4.51 0.71 7.91
N GLN A 340 -4.53 1.90 8.52
CA GLN A 340 -3.39 2.82 8.54
C GLN A 340 -2.96 3.09 9.98
N LYS A 341 -1.65 3.25 10.17
CA LYS A 341 -1.06 3.67 11.42
C LYS A 341 -0.19 4.90 11.19
N GLN A 342 -0.39 5.92 12.00
CA GLN A 342 0.45 7.13 11.99
C GLN A 342 1.25 7.22 13.28
N VAL A 343 2.56 7.44 13.16
CA VAL A 343 3.47 7.69 14.26
C VAL A 343 4.33 8.90 13.96
N ALA A 344 4.75 9.65 14.99
CA ALA A 344 5.59 10.83 14.80
C ALA A 344 6.94 10.44 14.17
N LEU A 345 7.26 11.05 13.02
CA LEU A 345 8.48 10.78 12.26
C LEU A 345 9.57 11.78 12.59
N LEU A 346 9.26 13.07 12.55
CA LEU A 346 10.20 14.15 12.85
C LEU A 346 9.46 15.42 13.28
N HIS A 347 10.18 16.29 13.99
CA HIS A 347 9.71 17.62 14.34
C HIS A 347 10.88 18.60 14.34
N GLN A 348 10.92 19.48 13.32
CA GLN A 348 11.91 20.54 13.17
C GLN A 348 11.23 21.88 13.40
N ARG A 349 11.84 22.74 14.22
CA ARG A 349 11.27 24.01 14.63
C ARG A 349 12.08 25.17 14.09
N ALA A 350 11.40 26.28 13.86
CA ALA A 350 12.01 27.54 13.47
C ALA A 350 12.95 27.43 12.24
N ILE A 351 12.52 26.68 11.23
CA ILE A 351 13.27 26.57 9.97
C ILE A 351 13.19 27.94 9.27
N ALA A 352 14.31 28.61 9.13
CA ALA A 352 14.41 29.87 8.38
C ALA A 352 14.26 29.60 6.88
N PHE A 353 13.38 30.36 6.21
CA PHE A 353 13.14 30.24 4.77
C PHE A 353 13.15 31.62 4.09
N THR A 354 13.32 31.58 2.77
CA THR A 354 13.15 32.74 1.88
C THR A 354 11.93 32.54 1.01
N THR A 355 11.15 33.61 0.81
CA THR A 355 10.04 33.61 -0.15
C THR A 355 10.52 34.10 -1.51
N LEU A 356 10.20 33.35 -2.57
CA LEU A 356 10.42 33.76 -3.95
C LEU A 356 9.23 33.31 -4.81
N TYR A 357 9.18 33.81 -6.03
CA TYR A 357 8.12 33.52 -6.98
C TYR A 357 8.71 32.80 -8.18
N THR A 358 8.19 31.61 -8.48
CA THR A 358 8.77 30.73 -9.49
C THR A 358 7.80 30.41 -10.62
N ALA A 359 8.35 30.24 -11.81
CA ALA A 359 7.66 29.58 -12.93
C ALA A 359 8.65 28.69 -13.69
N ARG A 360 8.17 27.55 -14.19
CA ARG A 360 8.90 26.68 -15.12
C ARG A 360 8.22 26.75 -16.46
N LEU A 361 8.96 27.20 -17.47
CA LEU A 361 8.44 27.48 -18.79
C LEU A 361 9.29 26.79 -19.86
N SER A 362 8.66 26.27 -20.91
CA SER A 362 9.42 25.91 -22.12
C SER A 362 10.00 27.17 -22.76
N ALA A 363 11.19 27.09 -23.34
CA ALA A 363 11.76 28.20 -24.09
C ALA A 363 10.89 28.54 -25.31
N GLN A 364 10.26 27.54 -25.94
CA GLN A 364 9.24 27.71 -26.95
C GLN A 364 7.86 27.67 -26.31
N GLY A 365 7.11 28.74 -26.37
CA GLY A 365 5.73 28.84 -25.90
C GLY A 365 4.91 29.72 -26.82
N GLU A 366 3.60 29.65 -26.75
CA GLU A 366 2.71 30.49 -27.56
C GLU A 366 2.81 31.96 -27.17
N ALA A 367 2.71 32.84 -28.15
CA ALA A 367 2.82 34.30 -27.95
C ALA A 367 1.72 34.89 -27.04
N SER A 368 0.63 34.18 -26.83
CA SER A 368 -0.48 34.57 -25.95
C SER A 368 -0.44 33.91 -24.58
N GLU A 369 0.56 33.08 -24.32
CA GLU A 369 0.66 32.35 -23.04
C GLU A 369 0.99 33.32 -21.89
N GLY A 370 0.23 33.17 -20.80
CA GLY A 370 0.45 33.96 -19.60
C GLY A 370 -0.16 33.27 -18.37
N GLY A 371 0.33 33.68 -17.20
CA GLY A 371 -0.18 33.11 -15.96
C GLY A 371 0.46 33.69 -14.70
N PRO A 372 -0.08 33.37 -13.53
CA PRO A 372 0.51 33.75 -12.25
C PRO A 372 1.78 32.97 -11.94
N LEU A 373 2.69 33.55 -11.17
CA LEU A 373 3.84 32.87 -10.62
C LEU A 373 3.46 32.16 -9.31
N THR A 374 4.13 31.04 -9.06
CA THR A 374 3.96 30.28 -7.82
C THR A 374 4.80 30.89 -6.70
N ARG A 375 4.17 31.26 -5.59
CA ARG A 375 4.87 31.57 -4.35
C ARG A 375 5.56 30.32 -3.83
N THR A 376 6.86 30.38 -3.61
CA THR A 376 7.68 29.24 -3.16
C THR A 376 8.44 29.63 -1.90
N LEU A 377 8.36 28.80 -0.88
CA LEU A 377 9.17 28.91 0.32
C LEU A 377 10.41 28.02 0.12
N ARG A 378 11.60 28.59 0.27
CA ARG A 378 12.87 27.92 0.02
C ARG A 378 13.76 27.96 1.24
N PHE A 379 14.29 26.80 1.64
CA PHE A 379 15.35 26.69 2.62
C PHE A 379 16.38 25.65 2.21
N THR A 380 17.54 25.64 2.84
CA THR A 380 18.51 24.55 2.68
C THR A 380 18.36 23.59 3.86
N ASN A 381 18.31 22.30 3.58
CA ASN A 381 18.18 21.27 4.62
C ASN A 381 19.50 21.12 5.39
N ARG A 382 19.78 22.07 6.26
CA ARG A 382 20.98 22.10 7.13
C ARG A 382 20.59 22.42 8.56
N ARG A 383 21.42 21.98 9.50
CA ARG A 383 21.19 22.23 10.93
C ARG A 383 21.15 23.72 11.26
N GLU A 384 21.97 24.51 10.58
CA GLU A 384 22.03 25.97 10.75
C GLU A 384 20.75 26.67 10.33
N SER A 385 19.97 26.05 9.42
CA SER A 385 18.65 26.55 9.00
C SER A 385 17.50 26.08 9.88
N GLY A 386 17.77 25.29 10.94
CA GLY A 386 16.75 24.66 11.78
C GLY A 386 16.25 23.30 11.26
N ALA A 387 16.78 22.80 10.13
CA ALA A 387 16.49 21.49 9.56
C ALA A 387 17.66 20.50 9.83
N GLY A 388 18.26 19.88 8.84
CA GLY A 388 19.48 19.05 8.99
C GLY A 388 19.20 17.60 9.29
N VAL A 389 18.05 17.09 8.81
CA VAL A 389 17.67 15.69 8.85
C VAL A 389 17.20 15.27 7.45
N PRO A 390 17.42 14.02 7.00
CA PRO A 390 16.82 13.55 5.77
C PRO A 390 15.29 13.63 5.83
N LEU A 391 14.70 14.12 4.76
CA LEU A 391 13.27 14.30 4.63
C LEU A 391 12.75 13.35 3.56
N PRO A 392 12.08 12.23 3.92
CA PRO A 392 11.54 11.30 2.94
C PRO A 392 10.41 11.96 2.12
N SER A 393 10.20 11.48 0.88
CA SER A 393 9.13 12.01 0.04
C SER A 393 7.74 11.77 0.65
N GLY A 394 6.83 12.72 0.40
CA GLY A 394 5.47 12.63 0.90
C GLY A 394 4.61 13.85 0.65
N GLY A 395 3.36 13.80 1.09
CA GLY A 395 2.43 14.92 1.05
C GLY A 395 2.80 16.01 2.08
N LEU A 396 2.54 17.26 1.76
CA LEU A 396 2.77 18.39 2.67
C LEU A 396 1.56 19.32 2.68
N SER A 397 1.05 19.60 3.87
CA SER A 397 0.03 20.63 4.11
C SER A 397 0.70 21.83 4.77
N LEU A 398 0.60 23.00 4.11
CA LEU A 398 1.16 24.27 4.60
C LEU A 398 0.08 25.11 5.25
N PHE A 399 0.32 25.53 6.47
CA PHE A 399 -0.57 26.36 7.26
C PHE A 399 0.09 27.70 7.63
N ALA A 400 -0.75 28.73 7.82
CA ALA A 400 -0.35 29.96 8.48
C ALA A 400 -1.30 30.27 9.62
N MET A 401 -0.77 30.92 10.65
CA MET A 401 -1.57 31.43 11.77
C MET A 401 -2.10 32.83 11.46
N ARG A 402 -3.37 33.07 11.76
CA ARG A 402 -4.00 34.40 11.74
C ARG A 402 -4.77 34.57 13.06
N GLY A 403 -4.19 35.28 14.00
CA GLY A 403 -4.66 35.22 15.37
C GLY A 403 -4.55 33.79 15.91
N ASP A 404 -5.64 33.27 16.46
CA ASP A 404 -5.72 31.92 17.00
C ASP A 404 -6.14 30.85 15.94
N GLU A 405 -6.36 31.27 14.69
CA GLU A 405 -6.82 30.37 13.61
C GLU A 405 -5.66 29.86 12.77
N SER A 406 -5.68 28.54 12.52
CA SER A 406 -4.75 27.87 11.60
C SER A 406 -5.41 27.72 10.24
N LEU A 407 -4.92 28.42 9.22
CA LEU A 407 -5.49 28.44 7.89
C LEU A 407 -4.62 27.65 6.92
N LEU A 408 -5.23 26.72 6.15
CA LEU A 408 -4.55 25.99 5.11
C LEU A 408 -4.23 26.93 3.95
N LEU A 409 -2.95 27.10 3.64
CA LEU A 409 -2.49 27.92 2.52
C LEU A 409 -2.29 27.13 1.24
N ALA A 410 -1.73 25.92 1.35
CA ALA A 410 -1.43 25.07 0.21
C ALA A 410 -1.29 23.60 0.60
N GLN A 411 -1.49 22.75 -0.39
CA GLN A 411 -1.05 21.35 -0.35
C GLN A 411 0.01 21.16 -1.42
N ALA A 412 1.13 20.57 -1.03
CA ALA A 412 2.28 20.36 -1.89
C ALA A 412 2.79 18.91 -1.74
N ARG A 413 3.79 18.56 -2.54
CA ARG A 413 4.51 17.29 -2.42
C ARG A 413 5.98 17.59 -2.19
N MET A 414 6.59 16.79 -1.34
CA MET A 414 8.01 16.84 -1.06
C MET A 414 8.70 15.61 -1.63
N ARG A 415 9.82 15.80 -2.31
CA ARG A 415 10.69 14.71 -2.77
C ARG A 415 11.56 14.24 -1.61
N ASP A 416 12.23 13.10 -1.80
CA ASP A 416 13.33 12.73 -0.92
C ASP A 416 14.40 13.84 -0.94
N GLN A 417 14.74 14.36 0.23
CA GLN A 417 15.70 15.44 0.42
C GLN A 417 16.82 14.98 1.36
N ALA A 418 18.04 14.99 0.87
CA ALA A 418 19.21 14.74 1.70
C ALA A 418 19.58 15.99 2.52
N ILE A 419 20.44 15.77 3.51
CA ILE A 419 21.07 16.89 4.23
C ILE A 419 21.93 17.68 3.23
N GLY A 420 21.73 19.01 3.20
CA GLY A 420 22.39 19.92 2.26
C GLY A 420 21.54 20.27 1.03
N ASP A 421 20.48 19.55 0.75
CA ASP A 421 19.61 19.81 -0.37
C ASP A 421 18.80 21.10 -0.18
N LYS A 422 18.43 21.69 -1.31
CA LYS A 422 17.53 22.83 -1.37
C LYS A 422 16.10 22.33 -1.38
N VAL A 423 15.34 22.67 -0.35
CA VAL A 423 13.93 22.33 -0.19
C VAL A 423 13.07 23.48 -0.69
N GLU A 424 12.10 23.19 -1.54
CA GLU A 424 11.14 24.15 -2.09
C GLU A 424 9.72 23.67 -1.82
N ILE A 425 8.93 24.52 -1.17
CA ILE A 425 7.53 24.27 -0.84
C ILE A 425 6.68 25.27 -1.65
N ALA A 426 5.86 24.75 -2.56
CA ALA A 426 4.90 25.56 -3.29
C ALA A 426 3.78 26.02 -2.33
N ALA A 427 3.63 27.34 -2.20
CA ALA A 427 2.69 27.96 -1.25
C ALA A 427 1.50 28.64 -1.97
N GLY A 428 1.15 28.16 -3.17
CA GLY A 428 0.06 28.70 -3.98
C GLY A 428 0.51 29.72 -5.02
N GLN A 429 -0.44 30.20 -5.81
CA GLN A 429 -0.18 31.16 -6.88
C GLN A 429 -0.36 32.59 -6.38
N ASN A 430 0.47 33.51 -6.88
CA ASN A 430 0.34 34.94 -6.57
C ASN A 430 -0.43 35.64 -7.71
N PRO A 431 -1.62 36.18 -7.46
CA PRO A 431 -2.42 36.84 -8.48
C PRO A 431 -1.79 38.19 -8.94
N HIS A 432 -0.95 38.81 -8.11
CA HIS A 432 -0.33 40.10 -8.40
C HIS A 432 0.96 40.00 -9.21
N LEU A 433 1.59 38.80 -9.28
CA LEU A 433 2.80 38.64 -10.10
C LEU A 433 2.51 37.60 -11.19
N ARG A 434 2.50 38.10 -12.43
CA ARG A 434 2.14 37.31 -13.60
C ARG A 434 3.23 37.38 -14.65
N TYR A 435 3.29 36.38 -15.52
CA TYR A 435 4.08 36.45 -16.74
C TYR A 435 3.18 36.53 -17.97
N GLU A 436 3.69 37.16 -19.02
CA GLU A 436 3.11 37.22 -20.36
C GLU A 436 4.20 36.97 -21.39
N ARG A 437 3.88 36.19 -22.40
CA ARG A 437 4.77 35.92 -23.54
C ARG A 437 4.41 36.80 -24.74
N SER A 438 5.41 37.07 -25.55
CA SER A 438 5.25 37.74 -26.85
C SER A 438 6.23 37.15 -27.85
N PHE A 439 5.89 37.26 -29.14
CA PHE A 439 6.77 36.90 -30.24
C PHE A 439 6.71 38.00 -31.28
N ASP A 440 7.87 38.45 -31.75
CA ASP A 440 8.01 39.44 -32.81
C ASP A 440 8.51 38.76 -34.08
N ASP A 441 7.62 38.61 -35.05
CA ASP A 441 7.89 37.97 -36.35
C ASP A 441 8.99 38.67 -37.14
N LYS A 442 9.14 40.01 -37.02
CA LYS A 442 10.13 40.77 -37.79
C LYS A 442 11.54 40.55 -37.28
N THR A 443 11.70 40.44 -35.97
CA THR A 443 13.01 40.29 -35.35
C THR A 443 13.31 38.84 -34.93
N GLN A 444 12.34 37.93 -35.06
CA GLN A 444 12.40 36.54 -34.61
C GLN A 444 12.80 36.44 -33.14
N ARG A 445 12.23 37.31 -32.31
CA ARG A 445 12.49 37.39 -30.88
C ARG A 445 11.28 36.98 -30.08
N TYR A 446 11.53 36.18 -29.05
CA TYR A 446 10.59 35.89 -28.00
C TYR A 446 10.79 36.88 -26.86
N GLY A 447 9.69 37.36 -26.30
CA GLY A 447 9.67 38.22 -25.12
C GLY A 447 8.97 37.49 -23.95
N LEU A 448 9.51 37.67 -22.77
CA LEU A 448 8.85 37.28 -21.51
C LEU A 448 8.78 38.50 -20.60
N ARG A 449 7.57 38.93 -20.29
CA ARG A 449 7.32 40.07 -19.43
C ARG A 449 6.77 39.60 -18.10
N LEU A 450 7.35 40.01 -16.99
CA LEU A 450 6.80 39.89 -15.66
C LEU A 450 6.12 41.18 -15.25
N ILE A 451 4.93 41.07 -14.69
CA ILE A 451 4.11 42.22 -14.28
C ILE A 451 3.78 42.01 -12.79
N ASN A 452 4.20 43.00 -11.98
CA ASN A 452 3.87 43.06 -10.56
C ASN A 452 2.85 44.19 -10.32
N SER A 453 1.60 43.84 -10.05
CA SER A 453 0.52 44.77 -9.68
C SER A 453 0.44 45.01 -8.16
N GLY A 454 1.30 44.37 -7.36
CA GLY A 454 1.37 44.55 -5.92
C GLY A 454 2.12 45.81 -5.49
N THR A 455 2.07 46.10 -4.20
CA THR A 455 2.67 47.32 -3.60
C THR A 455 4.11 47.14 -3.15
N GLU A 456 4.64 45.90 -3.21
CA GLU A 456 6.00 45.58 -2.79
C GLU A 456 6.80 44.97 -3.94
N PRO A 457 8.13 45.20 -3.99
CA PRO A 457 8.97 44.52 -4.96
C PRO A 457 9.02 43.01 -4.67
N LEU A 458 8.94 42.18 -5.75
CA LEU A 458 8.89 40.72 -5.63
C LEU A 458 10.06 40.06 -6.35
N PHE A 459 10.75 39.15 -5.69
CA PHE A 459 11.86 38.39 -6.27
C PHE A 459 11.35 37.20 -7.05
N ALA A 460 11.62 37.16 -8.34
CA ALA A 460 11.20 36.11 -9.25
C ALA A 460 12.38 35.27 -9.75
N GLU A 461 12.16 34.01 -9.90
CA GLU A 461 13.06 32.99 -10.47
C GLU A 461 12.32 32.21 -11.55
N ILE A 462 12.66 32.45 -12.81
CA ILE A 462 12.06 31.77 -13.96
C ILE A 462 13.04 30.75 -14.50
N ILE A 463 12.59 29.47 -14.53
CA ILE A 463 13.35 28.36 -15.11
C ILE A 463 12.82 28.11 -16.51
N MET A 464 13.66 28.31 -17.52
CA MET A 464 13.31 28.07 -18.91
C MET A 464 14.04 26.85 -19.43
N GLN A 465 13.31 25.92 -20.01
CA GLN A 465 13.83 24.66 -20.54
C GLN A 465 13.91 24.75 -22.06
N ASP A 466 15.08 24.36 -22.62
CA ASP A 466 15.19 24.04 -24.04
C ASP A 466 14.30 22.82 -24.35
N ASP A 467 13.78 22.76 -25.56
CA ASP A 467 13.14 21.53 -26.06
C ASP A 467 14.10 20.77 -27.02
N GLU A 468 13.64 19.63 -27.53
CA GLU A 468 14.44 18.82 -28.45
C GLU A 468 14.74 19.53 -29.76
N ALA A 469 13.82 20.37 -30.20
CA ALA A 469 13.88 21.08 -31.49
C ALA A 469 14.57 22.43 -31.41
N ASN A 470 14.59 23.09 -30.23
CA ASN A 470 15.00 24.49 -30.12
C ASN A 470 15.82 24.75 -28.85
N ARG A 471 16.90 25.53 -29.02
CA ARG A 471 17.74 26.00 -27.91
C ARG A 471 17.63 27.51 -27.78
N LEU A 472 17.50 27.97 -26.54
CA LEU A 472 17.50 29.37 -26.21
C LEU A 472 18.90 30.00 -26.44
N VAL A 473 18.96 31.08 -27.16
CA VAL A 473 20.20 31.84 -27.47
C VAL A 473 19.98 33.33 -27.39
N GLY A 474 21.04 34.09 -27.20
CA GLY A 474 21.05 35.54 -27.33
C GLY A 474 20.09 36.27 -26.40
N SER A 475 20.00 35.86 -25.16
CA SER A 475 19.11 36.47 -24.15
C SER A 475 19.59 37.84 -23.68
N ARG A 476 18.63 38.74 -23.38
CA ARG A 476 18.81 40.02 -22.72
C ARG A 476 17.73 40.23 -21.66
N PRO A 477 18.08 40.29 -20.35
CA PRO A 477 19.44 40.12 -19.78
C PRO A 477 20.03 38.72 -20.03
N ARG A 478 21.34 38.57 -19.83
CA ARG A 478 22.01 37.28 -19.98
C ARG A 478 21.55 36.30 -18.91
N LEU A 479 21.09 35.12 -19.34
CA LEU A 479 20.67 34.05 -18.46
C LEU A 479 21.86 33.22 -17.97
N VAL A 480 21.70 32.63 -16.82
CA VAL A 480 22.64 31.65 -16.25
C VAL A 480 22.13 30.24 -16.52
N ARG A 481 23.00 29.33 -16.93
CA ARG A 481 22.65 27.93 -17.08
C ARG A 481 22.89 27.20 -15.75
N ARG A 482 21.85 26.52 -15.25
CA ARG A 482 21.91 25.77 -14.01
C ARG A 482 21.09 24.48 -14.14
N ASP A 483 21.69 23.36 -13.77
CA ASP A 483 21.02 22.04 -13.78
C ASP A 483 20.33 21.71 -15.13
N GLY A 484 21.00 22.07 -16.24
CA GLY A 484 20.50 21.82 -17.59
C GLY A 484 19.48 22.83 -18.12
N ALA A 485 18.97 23.73 -17.31
CA ALA A 485 17.98 24.76 -17.68
C ALA A 485 18.57 26.17 -17.63
N TRP A 486 17.89 27.12 -18.26
CA TRP A 486 18.22 28.54 -18.19
C TRP A 486 17.48 29.20 -17.04
N LEU A 487 18.20 29.96 -16.23
CA LEU A 487 17.69 30.63 -15.04
C LEU A 487 17.68 32.15 -15.26
N TRP A 488 16.50 32.75 -15.11
CA TRP A 488 16.32 34.20 -15.02
C TRP A 488 15.90 34.59 -13.62
N THR A 489 16.76 35.31 -12.92
CA THR A 489 16.47 35.86 -11.58
C THR A 489 16.33 37.35 -11.69
N VAL A 490 15.27 37.93 -11.13
CA VAL A 490 14.97 39.35 -11.19
C VAL A 490 14.09 39.81 -10.04
N THR A 491 14.33 41.00 -9.53
CA THR A 491 13.37 41.67 -8.63
C THR A 491 12.44 42.54 -9.48
N VAL A 492 11.14 42.20 -9.47
CA VAL A 492 10.13 42.98 -10.19
C VAL A 492 9.65 44.10 -9.26
N PRO A 493 9.83 45.39 -9.63
CA PRO A 493 9.44 46.52 -8.78
C PRO A 493 7.95 46.51 -8.45
N ALA A 494 7.58 47.15 -7.35
CA ALA A 494 6.17 47.40 -7.04
C ALA A 494 5.51 48.17 -8.20
N GLN A 495 4.29 47.79 -8.58
CA GLN A 495 3.54 48.40 -9.70
C GLN A 495 4.38 48.47 -11.00
N GLY A 496 5.29 47.52 -11.20
CA GLY A 496 6.29 47.58 -12.27
C GLY A 496 6.40 46.29 -13.08
N THR A 497 7.32 46.30 -14.02
CA THR A 497 7.56 45.17 -14.93
C THR A 497 9.05 44.85 -15.06
N ALA A 498 9.34 43.61 -15.44
CA ALA A 498 10.66 43.16 -15.86
C ALA A 498 10.54 42.45 -17.21
N HIS A 499 11.55 42.55 -18.06
CA HIS A 499 11.53 41.98 -19.40
C HIS A 499 12.74 41.11 -19.66
N LEU A 500 12.52 40.04 -20.41
CA LEU A 500 13.53 39.16 -20.95
C LEU A 500 13.26 38.92 -22.43
N ASP A 501 14.25 39.26 -23.28
CA ASP A 501 14.20 38.96 -24.70
C ASP A 501 15.19 37.82 -25.03
N TYR A 502 14.82 36.92 -25.93
CA TYR A 502 15.69 35.84 -26.38
C TYR A 502 15.34 35.36 -27.80
N ARG A 503 16.15 34.51 -28.34
CA ARG A 503 15.90 33.81 -29.62
C ARG A 503 15.98 32.32 -29.43
N LEU A 504 15.35 31.62 -30.34
CA LEU A 504 15.50 30.17 -30.46
C LEU A 504 16.36 29.83 -31.67
N ARG A 505 17.16 28.78 -31.54
CA ARG A 505 17.97 28.21 -32.62
C ARG A 505 17.71 26.71 -32.67
N THR A 506 17.33 26.23 -33.85
CA THR A 506 17.28 24.77 -34.09
C THR A 506 18.71 24.21 -34.09
N PRO A 507 19.02 23.22 -33.28
CA PRO A 507 20.30 22.52 -33.34
C PRO A 507 20.52 21.95 -34.75
N ARG A 508 21.72 22.14 -35.30
CA ARG A 508 22.11 21.51 -36.57
C ARG A 508 22.43 20.05 -36.37
#